data_0ffe523cc585e378b28d52d61ca8b362
#
_entry.id   0ffe523cc585e378b28d52d61ca8b362
#
_cell.length_a   1.000
_cell.length_b   1.000
_cell.length_c   1.000
_cell.angle_alpha   90.00
_cell.angle_beta   90.00
_cell.angle_gamma   90.00
#
_symmetry.space_group_name_H-M   'P 1'
#
loop_
_entity.id
_entity.type
_entity.pdbx_description
1 polymer ?
#
loop_
_entity_poly.entity_id
_entity_poly.type
_entity_poly.pdbx_seq_one_letter_code
_entity_poly.pdbx_strand_id
1 'polypeptide(L)'
;MKEKIILGIDPGTAMMGYGVIKVSGNKASMLVMGVIDLRKLNDPYLKLGRIHERVTGIIEAYLPDEMAIEAPFFGKNVQSMLKLGRAQGVAISAAIERDIPIHEYAPLKIKMAITGNGSASKEQVAGMLRRLLNIPEGEMPNFLDATDALGAAYCHFMQSGRPEPQANFKSWKDFVNKNQDRLCSQR
;
A
#
# COMPACT_ATOMS: atom_id res chain seq x y z
N MET A 1 0.56 -8.70 -22.45
CA MET A 1 1.15 -8.21 -21.18
C MET A 1 0.41 -8.90 -20.05
N LYS A 2 1.13 -9.42 -19.03
CA LYS A 2 0.48 -10.13 -17.92
C LYS A 2 -0.27 -9.09 -17.07
N GLU A 3 -1.56 -9.28 -16.88
CA GLU A 3 -2.36 -8.47 -15.95
C GLU A 3 -2.00 -8.87 -14.52
N LYS A 4 -2.06 -7.92 -13.59
CA LYS A 4 -1.76 -8.12 -12.17
C LYS A 4 -2.77 -7.38 -11.32
N ILE A 5 -3.23 -8.00 -10.26
CA ILE A 5 -4.13 -7.40 -9.28
C ILE A 5 -3.36 -7.18 -7.98
N ILE A 6 -3.44 -5.97 -7.43
CA ILE A 6 -2.78 -5.58 -6.18
C ILE A 6 -3.84 -5.14 -5.18
N LEU A 7 -3.85 -5.77 -4.02
CA LEU A 7 -4.66 -5.37 -2.87
C LEU A 7 -3.85 -4.43 -1.98
N GLY A 8 -4.34 -3.23 -1.74
CA GLY A 8 -3.81 -2.29 -0.77
C GLY A 8 -4.59 -2.33 0.54
N ILE A 9 -3.90 -2.26 1.68
CA ILE A 9 -4.49 -2.19 3.02
C ILE A 9 -3.88 -1.02 3.79
N ASP A 10 -4.75 -0.22 4.40
CA ASP A 10 -4.39 0.75 5.46
C ASP A 10 -4.91 0.23 6.79
N PRO A 11 -4.04 -0.31 7.67
CA PRO A 11 -4.45 -0.92 8.94
C PRO A 11 -5.07 0.10 9.88
N GLY A 12 -6.23 -0.23 10.47
CA GLY A 12 -6.92 0.60 11.44
C GLY A 12 -7.67 -0.20 12.48
N THR A 13 -7.87 0.37 13.67
CA THR A 13 -8.60 -0.26 14.79
C THR A 13 -10.05 0.22 14.94
N ALA A 14 -10.39 1.32 14.29
CA ALA A 14 -11.76 1.86 14.19
C ALA A 14 -12.32 1.66 12.76
N MET A 15 -11.50 1.91 11.77
CA MET A 15 -11.74 1.65 10.37
C MET A 15 -10.44 1.11 9.76
N MET A 16 -10.53 0.13 8.87
CA MET A 16 -9.43 -0.37 8.07
C MET A 16 -9.76 -0.09 6.61
N GLY A 17 -8.86 0.64 5.94
CA GLY A 17 -9.00 0.91 4.52
C GLY A 17 -8.60 -0.30 3.66
N TYR A 18 -9.26 -0.46 2.51
CA TYR A 18 -8.83 -1.37 1.46
C TYR A 18 -9.01 -0.73 0.08
N GLY A 19 -8.15 -1.09 -0.84
CA GLY A 19 -8.22 -0.68 -2.24
C GLY A 19 -7.61 -1.73 -3.15
N VAL A 20 -8.27 -2.04 -4.25
CA VAL A 20 -7.79 -3.02 -5.24
C VAL A 20 -7.57 -2.33 -6.57
N ILE A 21 -6.40 -2.51 -7.14
CA ILE A 21 -6.07 -2.02 -8.47
C ILE A 21 -5.74 -3.17 -9.42
N LYS A 22 -6.11 -2.98 -10.68
CA LYS A 22 -5.68 -3.82 -11.80
C LYS A 22 -4.57 -3.12 -12.56
N VAL A 23 -3.46 -3.80 -12.76
CA VAL A 23 -2.30 -3.32 -13.49
C VAL A 23 -2.23 -4.05 -14.84
N SER A 24 -2.06 -3.28 -15.92
CA SER A 24 -1.85 -3.81 -17.26
C SER A 24 -0.72 -3.02 -17.95
N GLY A 25 0.48 -3.60 -17.99
CA GLY A 25 1.69 -2.91 -18.41
C GLY A 25 2.01 -1.72 -17.49
N ASN A 26 2.08 -0.53 -18.06
CA ASN A 26 2.38 0.71 -17.33
C ASN A 26 1.12 1.49 -16.89
N LYS A 27 -0.05 0.86 -16.94
CA LYS A 27 -1.31 1.48 -16.54
C LYS A 27 -1.91 0.73 -15.36
N ALA A 28 -2.44 1.48 -14.39
CA ALA A 28 -3.21 0.97 -13.29
C ALA A 28 -4.62 1.56 -13.35
N SER A 29 -5.62 0.78 -12.96
CA SER A 29 -7.00 1.21 -12.79
C SER A 29 -7.55 0.68 -11.48
N MET A 30 -8.41 1.44 -10.82
CA MET A 30 -9.10 1.00 -9.61
C MET A 30 -10.19 -0.01 -9.97
N LEU A 31 -10.25 -1.11 -9.22
CA LEU A 31 -11.37 -2.06 -9.26
C LEU A 31 -12.38 -1.75 -8.17
N VAL A 32 -11.90 -1.53 -6.94
CA VAL A 32 -12.73 -1.21 -5.78
C VAL A 32 -11.88 -0.52 -4.72
N MET A 33 -12.50 0.28 -3.89
CA MET A 33 -11.96 0.76 -2.62
C MET A 33 -13.08 0.92 -1.59
N GLY A 34 -12.73 0.87 -0.31
CA GLY A 34 -13.69 1.02 0.77
C GLY A 34 -13.06 0.89 2.14
N VAL A 35 -13.90 0.81 3.15
CA VAL A 35 -13.49 0.64 4.54
C VAL A 35 -14.18 -0.54 5.20
N ILE A 36 -13.48 -1.22 6.08
CA ILE A 36 -14.02 -2.18 7.04
C ILE A 36 -14.33 -1.40 8.31
N ASP A 37 -15.61 -1.11 8.55
CA ASP A 37 -16.04 -0.36 9.74
C ASP A 37 -16.09 -1.26 10.97
N LEU A 38 -15.25 -0.93 11.96
CA LEU A 38 -15.11 -1.67 13.22
C LEU A 38 -15.67 -0.90 14.42
N ARG A 39 -16.21 0.31 14.20
CA ARG A 39 -16.66 1.21 15.28
C ARG A 39 -17.82 0.64 16.11
N LYS A 40 -18.68 -0.15 15.47
CA LYS A 40 -19.85 -0.77 16.14
C LYS A 40 -19.48 -1.98 16.99
N LEU A 41 -18.24 -2.47 16.92
CA LEU A 41 -17.76 -3.60 17.69
C LEU A 41 -16.96 -3.09 18.91
N ASN A 42 -17.40 -3.41 20.10
CA ASN A 42 -16.72 -3.00 21.34
C ASN A 42 -15.60 -3.97 21.74
N ASP A 43 -15.78 -5.26 21.47
CA ASP A 43 -14.80 -6.29 21.79
C ASP A 43 -13.64 -6.27 20.78
N PRO A 44 -12.38 -6.19 21.25
CA PRO A 44 -11.22 -6.15 20.39
C PRO A 44 -11.01 -7.43 19.57
N TYR A 45 -11.40 -8.59 20.09
CA TYR A 45 -11.24 -9.86 19.38
C TYR A 45 -12.30 -10.04 18.28
N LEU A 46 -13.54 -9.54 18.52
CA LEU A 46 -14.56 -9.48 17.47
C LEU A 46 -14.13 -8.55 16.33
N LYS A 47 -13.41 -7.46 16.63
CA LYS A 47 -12.81 -6.60 15.58
C LYS A 47 -11.79 -7.37 14.73
N LEU A 48 -10.90 -8.14 15.35
CA LEU A 48 -9.92 -8.95 14.64
C LEU A 48 -10.60 -10.01 13.77
N GLY A 49 -11.61 -10.71 14.31
CA GLY A 49 -12.42 -11.65 13.53
C GLY A 49 -13.09 -11.00 12.31
N ARG A 50 -13.65 -9.80 12.48
CA ARG A 50 -14.25 -9.03 11.38
C ARG A 50 -13.22 -8.61 10.33
N ILE A 51 -12.01 -8.22 10.73
CA ILE A 51 -10.92 -7.91 9.81
C ILE A 51 -10.59 -9.15 8.98
N HIS A 52 -10.37 -10.29 9.63
CA HIS A 52 -10.05 -11.54 8.93
C HIS A 52 -11.12 -11.91 7.92
N GLU A 53 -12.38 -11.98 8.35
CA GLU A 53 -13.53 -12.30 7.49
C GLU A 53 -13.60 -11.39 6.25
N ARG A 54 -13.48 -10.07 6.46
CA ARG A 54 -13.62 -9.10 5.37
C ARG A 54 -12.44 -9.10 4.41
N VAL A 55 -11.21 -9.20 4.93
CA VAL A 55 -10.01 -9.27 4.09
C VAL A 55 -10.00 -10.56 3.28
N THR A 56 -10.34 -11.70 3.89
CA THR A 56 -10.50 -12.98 3.18
C THR A 56 -11.55 -12.86 2.07
N GLY A 57 -12.71 -12.27 2.35
CA GLY A 57 -13.76 -12.07 1.33
C GLY A 57 -13.31 -11.15 0.18
N ILE A 58 -12.50 -10.13 0.45
CA ILE A 58 -11.91 -9.28 -0.60
C ILE A 58 -10.90 -10.08 -1.45
N ILE A 59 -10.06 -10.88 -0.80
CA ILE A 59 -9.08 -11.73 -1.49
C ILE A 59 -9.80 -12.74 -2.39
N GLU A 60 -10.86 -13.39 -1.91
CA GLU A 60 -11.64 -14.36 -2.68
C GLU A 60 -12.41 -13.73 -3.85
N ALA A 61 -12.88 -12.48 -3.68
CA ALA A 61 -13.62 -11.77 -4.72
C ALA A 61 -12.74 -11.25 -5.85
N TYR A 62 -11.51 -10.80 -5.53
CA TYR A 62 -10.65 -10.11 -6.49
C TYR A 62 -9.40 -10.90 -6.88
N LEU A 63 -9.04 -11.97 -6.17
CA LEU A 63 -7.89 -12.84 -6.42
C LEU A 63 -6.59 -12.05 -6.63
N PRO A 64 -6.16 -11.22 -5.67
CA PRO A 64 -4.98 -10.39 -5.83
C PRO A 64 -3.70 -11.25 -5.93
N ASP A 65 -2.81 -10.85 -6.83
CA ASP A 65 -1.48 -11.47 -6.99
C ASP A 65 -0.50 -11.04 -5.88
N GLU A 66 -0.71 -9.84 -5.31
CA GLU A 66 0.15 -9.27 -4.27
C GLU A 66 -0.67 -8.38 -3.34
N MET A 67 -0.20 -8.26 -2.08
CA MET A 67 -0.74 -7.32 -1.09
C MET A 67 0.29 -6.25 -0.77
N ALA A 68 -0.14 -4.99 -0.82
CA ALA A 68 0.61 -3.84 -0.32
C ALA A 68 -0.05 -3.32 0.96
N ILE A 69 0.70 -3.18 2.04
CA ILE A 69 0.16 -2.73 3.32
C ILE A 69 0.93 -1.54 3.84
N GLU A 70 0.21 -0.54 4.39
CA GLU A 70 0.86 0.57 5.06
C GLU A 70 1.49 0.09 6.36
N ALA A 71 2.79 0.40 6.54
CA ALA A 71 3.52 0.08 7.77
C ALA A 71 3.01 0.96 8.91
N PRO A 72 2.83 0.40 10.12
CA PRO A 72 2.38 1.18 11.27
C PRO A 72 3.39 2.28 11.60
N PHE A 73 2.88 3.49 11.82
CA PHE A 73 3.71 4.60 12.26
C PHE A 73 4.01 4.49 13.76
N PHE A 74 5.27 4.71 14.13
CA PHE A 74 5.68 4.74 15.54
C PHE A 74 5.13 5.97 16.26
N GLY A 75 4.01 5.79 16.94
CA GLY A 75 3.38 6.82 17.77
C GLY A 75 3.84 6.78 19.22
N LYS A 76 3.53 7.83 19.99
CA LYS A 76 3.85 7.90 21.43
C LYS A 76 3.01 6.93 22.29
N ASN A 77 1.86 6.47 21.78
CA ASN A 77 0.95 5.59 22.53
C ASN A 77 1.19 4.12 22.15
N VAL A 78 1.96 3.43 23.00
CA VAL A 78 2.32 2.01 22.83
C VAL A 78 1.08 1.11 22.74
N GLN A 79 0.02 1.37 23.54
CA GLN A 79 -1.21 0.56 23.53
C GLN A 79 -1.94 0.65 22.18
N SER A 80 -1.98 1.83 21.60
CA SER A 80 -2.58 2.02 20.26
C SER A 80 -1.77 1.32 19.20
N MET A 81 -0.44 1.36 19.29
CA MET A 81 0.45 0.67 18.36
C MET A 81 0.30 -0.84 18.44
N LEU A 82 0.21 -1.42 19.64
CA LEU A 82 -0.03 -2.85 19.82
C LEU A 82 -1.38 -3.29 19.21
N LYS A 83 -2.43 -2.47 19.39
CA LYS A 83 -3.74 -2.74 18.78
C LYS A 83 -3.66 -2.69 17.25
N LEU A 84 -2.95 -1.68 16.71
CA LEU A 84 -2.77 -1.52 15.28
C LEU A 84 -1.96 -2.68 14.67
N GLY A 85 -0.86 -3.07 15.32
CA GLY A 85 -0.05 -4.23 14.90
C GLY A 85 -0.84 -5.55 14.91
N ARG A 86 -1.76 -5.76 15.88
CA ARG A 86 -2.66 -6.91 15.86
C ARG A 86 -3.60 -6.87 14.66
N ALA A 87 -4.22 -5.73 14.37
CA ALA A 87 -5.11 -5.56 13.23
C ALA A 87 -4.38 -5.80 11.90
N GLN A 88 -3.16 -5.24 11.76
CA GLN A 88 -2.29 -5.48 10.62
C GLN A 88 -1.92 -6.96 10.47
N GLY A 89 -1.48 -7.60 11.56
CA GLY A 89 -1.10 -9.02 11.54
C GLY A 89 -2.23 -9.94 11.10
N VAL A 90 -3.48 -9.62 11.47
CA VAL A 90 -4.65 -10.39 11.01
C VAL A 90 -4.90 -10.21 9.52
N ALA A 91 -4.77 -9.00 8.97
CA ALA A 91 -4.87 -8.77 7.52
C ALA A 91 -3.76 -9.50 6.76
N ILE A 92 -2.53 -9.49 7.29
CA ILE A 92 -1.38 -10.23 6.76
C ILE A 92 -1.66 -11.74 6.79
N SER A 93 -2.19 -12.28 7.90
CA SER A 93 -2.51 -13.70 8.04
C SER A 93 -3.50 -14.18 6.97
N ALA A 94 -4.53 -13.38 6.66
CA ALA A 94 -5.49 -13.71 5.60
C ALA A 94 -4.83 -13.79 4.21
N ALA A 95 -3.81 -12.98 3.95
CA ALA A 95 -3.05 -13.05 2.70
C ALA A 95 -2.08 -14.26 2.66
N ILE A 96 -1.38 -14.54 3.77
CA ILE A 96 -0.48 -15.69 3.88
C ILE A 96 -1.22 -17.02 3.66
N GLU A 97 -2.44 -17.13 4.17
CA GLU A 97 -3.28 -18.33 3.99
C GLU A 97 -3.56 -18.65 2.50
N ARG A 98 -3.41 -17.68 1.63
CA ARG A 98 -3.61 -17.79 0.17
C ARG A 98 -2.31 -17.65 -0.62
N ASP A 99 -1.14 -17.78 0.04
CA ASP A 99 0.20 -17.64 -0.57
C ASP A 99 0.41 -16.31 -1.31
N ILE A 100 -0.28 -15.23 -0.87
CA ILE A 100 -0.16 -13.90 -1.47
C ILE A 100 1.07 -13.19 -0.90
N PRO A 101 2.06 -12.80 -1.74
CA PRO A 101 3.21 -12.01 -1.32
C PRO A 101 2.81 -10.66 -0.73
N ILE A 102 3.47 -10.25 0.36
CA ILE A 102 3.15 -9.03 1.10
C ILE A 102 4.31 -8.05 1.04
N HIS A 103 3.98 -6.78 0.78
CA HIS A 103 4.94 -5.69 0.69
C HIS A 103 4.51 -4.54 1.60
N GLU A 104 5.38 -4.15 2.55
CA GLU A 104 5.11 -3.06 3.47
C GLU A 104 5.72 -1.74 3.00
N TYR A 105 4.97 -0.66 3.16
CA TYR A 105 5.39 0.68 2.77
C TYR A 105 5.16 1.70 3.89
N ALA A 106 6.22 2.44 4.24
CA ALA A 106 6.08 3.56 5.17
C ALA A 106 5.17 4.66 4.58
N PRO A 107 4.34 5.34 5.42
CA PRO A 107 3.44 6.41 4.97
C PRO A 107 4.13 7.49 4.12
N LEU A 108 5.32 7.87 4.51
CA LEU A 108 6.14 8.85 3.79
C LEU A 108 6.50 8.36 2.37
N LYS A 109 6.81 7.06 2.23
CA LYS A 109 7.15 6.46 0.92
C LYS A 109 5.92 6.41 0.01
N ILE A 110 4.74 6.11 0.56
CA ILE A 110 3.46 6.13 -0.18
C ILE A 110 3.20 7.54 -0.70
N LYS A 111 3.24 8.55 0.15
CA LYS A 111 3.05 9.96 -0.23
C LYS A 111 4.04 10.42 -1.29
N MET A 112 5.32 10.10 -1.11
CA MET A 112 6.38 10.44 -2.06
C MET A 112 6.16 9.76 -3.42
N ALA A 113 5.74 8.51 -3.46
CA ALA A 113 5.48 7.79 -4.70
C ALA A 113 4.32 8.40 -5.51
N ILE A 114 3.28 8.87 -4.84
CA ILE A 114 2.06 9.38 -5.46
C ILE A 114 2.18 10.85 -5.85
N THR A 115 2.72 11.69 -4.96
CA THR A 115 2.70 13.15 -5.10
C THR A 115 4.07 13.78 -5.37
N GLY A 116 5.15 13.00 -5.24
CA GLY A 116 6.53 13.54 -5.22
C GLY A 116 6.87 14.32 -3.94
N ASN A 117 5.95 14.41 -2.97
CA ASN A 117 6.13 15.15 -1.72
C ASN A 117 5.70 14.29 -0.51
N GLY A 118 6.65 13.91 0.35
CA GLY A 118 6.38 13.12 1.56
C GLY A 118 5.54 13.85 2.63
N SER A 119 5.45 15.19 2.55
CA SER A 119 4.65 16.04 3.45
C SER A 119 3.24 16.31 2.91
N ALA A 120 2.84 15.70 1.78
CA ALA A 120 1.53 15.91 1.19
C ALA A 120 0.39 15.58 2.18
N SER A 121 -0.69 16.38 2.15
CA SER A 121 -1.89 16.09 2.93
C SER A 121 -2.63 14.88 2.34
N LYS A 122 -3.54 14.29 3.13
CA LYS A 122 -4.38 13.17 2.66
C LYS A 122 -5.23 13.56 1.46
N GLU A 123 -5.75 14.79 1.44
CA GLU A 123 -6.56 15.33 0.34
C GLU A 123 -5.74 15.49 -0.94
N GLN A 124 -4.48 15.92 -0.82
CA GLN A 124 -3.55 16.00 -1.95
C GLN A 124 -3.25 14.62 -2.54
N VAL A 125 -3.02 13.62 -1.68
CA VAL A 125 -2.82 12.22 -2.09
C VAL A 125 -4.08 11.70 -2.79
N ALA A 126 -5.26 11.89 -2.20
CA ALA A 126 -6.54 11.47 -2.77
C ALA A 126 -6.80 12.12 -4.15
N GLY A 127 -6.59 13.44 -4.26
CA GLY A 127 -6.73 14.17 -5.51
C GLY A 127 -5.76 13.71 -6.61
N MET A 128 -4.53 13.34 -6.24
CA MET A 128 -3.56 12.78 -7.19
C MET A 128 -3.93 11.38 -7.62
N LEU A 129 -4.31 10.48 -6.68
CA LEU A 129 -4.77 9.12 -7.00
C LEU A 129 -5.98 9.13 -7.93
N ARG A 130 -6.94 10.04 -7.72
CA ARG A 130 -8.09 10.21 -8.61
C ARG A 130 -7.65 10.43 -10.05
N ARG A 131 -6.66 11.31 -10.27
CA ARG A 131 -6.11 11.60 -11.61
C ARG A 131 -5.33 10.43 -12.19
N LEU A 132 -4.45 9.82 -11.40
CA LEU A 132 -3.57 8.74 -11.83
C LEU A 132 -4.33 7.47 -12.21
N LEU A 133 -5.43 7.18 -11.51
CA LEU A 133 -6.29 6.01 -11.73
C LEU A 133 -7.54 6.33 -12.55
N ASN A 134 -7.71 7.59 -13.02
CA ASN A 134 -8.87 8.08 -13.77
C ASN A 134 -10.21 7.78 -13.06
N ILE A 135 -10.26 8.00 -11.73
CA ILE A 135 -11.48 7.74 -10.95
C ILE A 135 -12.45 8.91 -11.14
N PRO A 136 -13.72 8.64 -11.52
CA PRO A 136 -14.76 9.66 -11.62
C PRO A 136 -14.97 10.40 -10.29
N GLU A 137 -15.36 11.68 -10.35
CA GLU A 137 -15.47 12.51 -9.15
C GLU A 137 -16.48 11.97 -8.13
N GLY A 138 -17.59 11.41 -8.58
CA GLY A 138 -18.62 10.82 -7.73
C GLY A 138 -18.29 9.45 -7.13
N GLU A 139 -17.18 8.82 -7.54
CA GLU A 139 -16.77 7.50 -7.06
C GLU A 139 -15.71 7.58 -5.94
N MET A 140 -15.22 8.78 -5.62
CA MET A 140 -14.31 8.96 -4.49
C MET A 140 -15.08 8.89 -3.17
N PRO A 141 -14.70 7.98 -2.25
CA PRO A 141 -15.39 7.87 -0.96
C PRO A 141 -15.07 9.05 -0.06
N ASN A 142 -15.99 9.36 0.84
CA ASN A 142 -15.77 10.37 1.90
C ASN A 142 -14.75 9.89 2.98
N PHE A 143 -14.31 8.64 2.93
CA PHE A 143 -13.38 8.05 3.89
C PHE A 143 -11.96 8.04 3.33
N LEU A 144 -11.09 8.86 3.91
CA LEU A 144 -9.68 8.97 3.49
C LEU A 144 -8.89 7.66 3.71
N ASP A 145 -9.28 6.83 4.66
CA ASP A 145 -8.64 5.53 4.91
C ASP A 145 -8.72 4.59 3.67
N ALA A 146 -9.81 4.67 2.90
CA ALA A 146 -9.91 3.92 1.65
C ALA A 146 -8.92 4.42 0.59
N THR A 147 -8.68 5.74 0.54
CA THR A 147 -7.69 6.33 -0.37
C THR A 147 -6.26 6.08 0.09
N ASP A 148 -5.99 6.00 1.39
CA ASP A 148 -4.67 5.64 1.93
C ASP A 148 -4.32 4.19 1.55
N ALA A 149 -5.27 3.26 1.66
CA ALA A 149 -5.11 1.87 1.21
C ALA A 149 -4.88 1.76 -0.31
N LEU A 150 -5.66 2.50 -1.09
CA LEU A 150 -5.45 2.59 -2.55
C LEU A 150 -4.06 3.14 -2.88
N GLY A 151 -3.58 4.09 -2.07
CA GLY A 151 -2.24 4.64 -2.14
C GLY A 151 -1.14 3.61 -1.91
N ALA A 152 -1.33 2.69 -0.96
CA ALA A 152 -0.40 1.59 -0.73
C ALA A 152 -0.31 0.68 -1.97
N ALA A 153 -1.44 0.30 -2.56
CA ALA A 153 -1.47 -0.50 -3.80
C ALA A 153 -0.78 0.22 -4.96
N TYR A 154 -1.05 1.52 -5.16
CA TYR A 154 -0.44 2.31 -6.21
C TYR A 154 1.07 2.52 -5.98
N CYS A 155 1.49 2.75 -4.74
CA CYS A 155 2.90 2.83 -4.37
C CYS A 155 3.64 1.52 -4.76
N HIS A 156 3.03 0.37 -4.48
CA HIS A 156 3.59 -0.92 -4.85
C HIS A 156 3.69 -1.08 -6.38
N PHE A 157 2.67 -0.72 -7.14
CA PHE A 157 2.73 -0.69 -8.59
C PHE A 157 3.91 0.14 -9.10
N MET A 158 4.13 1.33 -8.57
CA MET A 158 5.25 2.21 -8.94
C MET A 158 6.63 1.65 -8.57
N GLN A 159 6.71 0.78 -7.56
CA GLN A 159 7.98 0.16 -7.12
C GLN A 159 8.25 -1.16 -7.84
N SER A 160 7.23 -1.98 -8.09
CA SER A 160 7.37 -3.31 -8.71
C SER A 160 7.89 -3.28 -10.14
N GLY A 161 7.78 -2.14 -10.85
CA GLY A 161 8.37 -1.92 -12.17
C GLY A 161 9.81 -1.42 -12.17
N ARG A 162 10.39 -1.13 -10.99
CA ARG A 162 11.77 -0.67 -10.89
C ARG A 162 12.69 -1.88 -10.73
N PRO A 163 13.77 -2.01 -11.54
CA PRO A 163 14.77 -3.02 -11.25
C PRO A 163 15.28 -2.77 -9.82
N GLU A 164 15.34 -3.83 -9.01
CA GLU A 164 15.98 -3.73 -7.70
C GLU A 164 17.35 -3.09 -7.88
N PRO A 165 17.76 -2.14 -7.00
CA PRO A 165 19.08 -1.58 -7.05
C PRO A 165 20.09 -2.71 -6.90
N GLN A 166 20.63 -3.18 -8.01
CA GLN A 166 21.71 -4.15 -8.00
C GLN A 166 22.92 -3.50 -7.34
N ALA A 167 23.37 -4.13 -6.29
CA ALA A 167 24.53 -3.87 -5.51
C ALA A 167 24.37 -2.86 -4.36
N ASN A 168 24.47 -3.40 -3.15
CA ASN A 168 24.92 -2.68 -1.97
C ASN A 168 26.36 -2.21 -2.22
N PHE A 169 26.53 -0.97 -2.64
CA PHE A 169 27.82 -0.33 -2.67
C PHE A 169 28.22 0.00 -1.23
N LYS A 170 29.32 -0.55 -0.75
CA LYS A 170 29.83 -0.33 0.61
C LYS A 170 30.25 1.13 0.87
N SER A 171 30.51 1.91 -0.19
CA SER A 171 30.88 3.33 -0.13
C SER A 171 30.70 3.99 -1.50
N TRP A 172 30.70 5.33 -1.55
CA TRP A 172 30.74 6.11 -2.79
C TRP A 172 31.95 5.72 -3.67
N LYS A 173 33.09 5.43 -3.06
CA LYS A 173 34.30 4.98 -3.76
C LYS A 173 34.11 3.63 -4.45
N ASP A 174 33.39 2.70 -3.81
CA ASP A 174 33.02 1.40 -4.38
C ASP A 174 32.05 1.56 -5.55
N PHE A 175 31.07 2.48 -5.43
CA PHE A 175 30.16 2.86 -6.51
C PHE A 175 30.93 3.39 -7.73
N VAL A 176 31.82 4.36 -7.55
CA VAL A 176 32.62 4.97 -8.62
C VAL A 176 33.50 3.92 -9.30
N ASN A 177 34.18 3.08 -8.54
CA ASN A 177 35.06 2.04 -9.11
C ASN A 177 34.30 1.01 -9.95
N LYS A 178 33.07 0.67 -9.57
CA LYS A 178 32.23 -0.31 -10.32
C LYS A 178 31.45 0.31 -11.48
N ASN A 179 31.46 1.64 -11.64
CA ASN A 179 30.74 2.36 -12.67
C ASN A 179 31.63 3.34 -13.45
N GLN A 180 32.91 3.04 -13.61
CA GLN A 180 33.86 3.91 -14.31
C GLN A 180 33.43 4.25 -15.74
N ASP A 181 32.80 3.31 -16.44
CA ASP A 181 32.29 3.51 -17.80
C ASP A 181 31.21 4.58 -17.92
N ARG A 182 30.50 4.87 -16.83
CA ARG A 182 29.46 5.91 -16.77
C ARG A 182 30.01 7.31 -16.48
N LEU A 183 31.24 7.39 -15.99
CA LEU A 183 31.90 8.66 -15.62
C LEU A 183 32.72 9.26 -16.77
N CYS A 184 33.08 8.46 -17.77
CA CYS A 184 33.93 8.90 -18.91
C CYS A 184 33.16 9.43 -20.13
N SER A 185 31.83 9.55 -20.11
CA SER A 185 31.03 9.97 -21.28
C SER A 185 30.68 11.46 -21.31
N GLN A 186 31.52 12.33 -20.71
CA GLN A 186 31.47 13.78 -20.94
C GLN A 186 32.82 14.26 -21.50
N ARG A 187 32.99 14.07 -22.78
CA ARG A 187 33.84 14.87 -23.65
C ARG A 187 33.17 15.11 -24.98
#